data_b6fc158f031a1e9a10d440cd118d3d7e
#
_entry.id   b6fc158f031a1e9a10d440cd118d3d7e
#
_cell.length_a   1.000
_cell.length_b   1.000
_cell.length_c   1.000
_cell.angle_alpha   90.00
_cell.angle_beta   90.00
_cell.angle_gamma   90.00
#
_symmetry.space_group_name_H-M   'P 1'
#
loop_
_entity.id
_entity.type
_entity.pdbx_description
1 polymer ?
#
loop_
_entity_poly.entity_id
_entity_poly.type
_entity_poly.pdbx_seq_one_letter_code
_entity_poly.pdbx_strand_id
1 'polypeptide(L)'
;MSVLLQIRNASKHYGDQILMEDAECTIMSDTKVGFVGRNGAGKSTLLRCILGDEELDTGQIIKHPKLNIGYLRQHDPFLPGETSLEFMMRDSGQPDWKCGEVGGQFELKGKYLDGPVGELSGGWQTRVKLAALLLHEPNLLLLDEPTNFLDLRTQILLEHFLRDFHEACLIVSHDRAFLTATCDITLDLSLGKLTMYPGKIDDFLVYQQELSEHDQRVNVASEAKRKQLQEFIDKNRARASTATRAKSKEKMLGKLEFREVQGEQARATVRAPMVEPRKGPAVRCKELTIGYGDHAIAKGIDLEIEHGSRAAIVGDNGQGKTTLLRTLVQSLPALQGDVKWGFGCEIGTYAQHVYSSLPERKTVLEYLEYEAIPGTKNQTILDVAGAMLFRGSAVKKKIPVLSGGERARLCMAALLLSKCNILVLDEPGNHLDVETVEALANALIEYKGTVIFTSHDRHFMKRVASSIIEVKDGTVVNYRGDYDSYLYMVNKEIDNVEIERKGGSSKAIEKPNAKPTAKQKTPPPPKDRGHTSLATPSKKGNHASRNNVEDDRTVKREVGQLEKTIAKLDAQKKLLNDQLMQSTEAIAAMKLHEELTKVTTELETAEMRWSELQEQMEAFEE
;
A
#
# COMPACT_ATOMS: atom_id res chain seq x y z
N MET A 1 -23.51 19.94 -3.66
CA MET A 1 -22.07 20.05 -3.27
C MET A 1 -21.78 21.49 -2.87
N SER A 2 -21.39 21.73 -1.63
CA SER A 2 -20.93 23.02 -1.12
C SER A 2 -19.45 22.94 -0.78
N VAL A 3 -18.72 24.05 -0.93
CA VAL A 3 -17.32 24.11 -0.51
C VAL A 3 -17.26 24.16 1.01
N LEU A 4 -16.60 23.19 1.64
CA LEU A 4 -16.40 23.15 3.09
C LEU A 4 -15.09 23.83 3.49
N LEU A 5 -14.02 23.58 2.73
CA LEU A 5 -12.69 24.08 3.01
C LEU A 5 -12.00 24.49 1.70
N GLN A 6 -11.35 25.63 1.69
CA GLN A 6 -10.51 26.07 0.58
C GLN A 6 -9.18 26.59 1.10
N ILE A 7 -8.09 26.07 0.53
CA ILE A 7 -6.72 26.52 0.74
C ILE A 7 -6.33 27.35 -0.48
N ARG A 8 -5.80 28.57 -0.25
CA ARG A 8 -5.39 29.49 -1.32
C ARG A 8 -3.99 30.01 -1.08
N ASN A 9 -3.11 29.82 -2.06
CA ASN A 9 -1.72 30.30 -2.08
C ASN A 9 -0.99 30.06 -0.76
N ALA A 10 -1.21 28.87 -0.16
CA ALA A 10 -0.67 28.54 1.14
C ALA A 10 0.79 28.14 1.03
N SER A 11 1.66 28.79 1.81
CA SER A 11 3.06 28.43 1.91
C SER A 11 3.46 28.21 3.36
N LYS A 12 4.34 27.23 3.59
CA LYS A 12 4.86 26.88 4.92
C LYS A 12 6.28 26.36 4.82
N HIS A 13 7.15 26.89 5.68
CA HIS A 13 8.55 26.52 5.76
C HIS A 13 8.95 26.19 7.20
N TYR A 14 9.93 25.30 7.38
CA TYR A 14 10.65 25.11 8.63
C TYR A 14 12.15 25.36 8.41
N GLY A 15 12.62 26.53 8.79
CA GLY A 15 13.96 26.97 8.46
C GLY A 15 14.19 26.99 6.96
N ASP A 16 15.17 26.24 6.47
CA ASP A 16 15.47 26.14 5.04
C ASP A 16 14.61 25.10 4.29
N GLN A 17 13.78 24.33 5.00
CA GLN A 17 12.95 23.30 4.40
C GLN A 17 11.60 23.86 3.97
N ILE A 18 11.33 23.83 2.66
CA ILE A 18 10.03 24.13 2.07
C ILE A 18 9.12 22.92 2.27
N LEU A 19 8.02 23.08 3.01
CA LEU A 19 7.00 22.03 3.14
C LEU A 19 5.93 22.17 2.08
N MET A 20 5.48 23.40 1.81
CA MET A 20 4.54 23.72 0.74
C MET A 20 4.76 25.14 0.24
N GLU A 21 4.52 25.37 -1.04
CA GLU A 21 4.65 26.66 -1.70
C GLU A 21 3.49 26.84 -2.69
N ASP A 22 2.79 27.98 -2.57
CA ASP A 22 1.61 28.33 -3.37
C ASP A 22 0.57 27.20 -3.48
N ALA A 23 0.36 26.48 -2.39
CA ALA A 23 -0.52 25.33 -2.35
C ALA A 23 -2.01 25.75 -2.47
N GLU A 24 -2.73 25.09 -3.37
CA GLU A 24 -4.17 25.30 -3.57
C GLU A 24 -4.93 23.97 -3.48
N CYS A 25 -6.04 23.98 -2.75
CA CYS A 25 -6.92 22.82 -2.62
C CYS A 25 -8.33 23.24 -2.24
N THR A 26 -9.33 22.53 -2.73
CA THR A 26 -10.74 22.73 -2.36
C THR A 26 -11.39 21.42 -1.96
N ILE A 27 -11.93 21.34 -0.75
CA ILE A 27 -12.67 20.17 -0.25
C ILE A 27 -14.16 20.53 -0.25
N MET A 28 -14.95 19.72 -0.94
CA MET A 28 -16.41 19.86 -1.02
C MET A 28 -17.12 18.95 -0.01
N SER A 29 -18.37 19.23 0.28
CA SER A 29 -19.25 18.29 1.00
C SER A 29 -19.31 16.99 0.18
N ASP A 30 -19.42 15.84 0.88
CA ASP A 30 -19.55 14.51 0.27
C ASP A 30 -18.32 13.97 -0.50
N THR A 31 -17.16 14.64 -0.43
CA THR A 31 -15.93 14.15 -1.07
C THR A 31 -15.03 13.41 -0.10
N LYS A 32 -14.48 12.26 -0.55
CA LYS A 32 -13.51 11.45 0.21
C LYS A 32 -12.15 11.59 -0.43
N VAL A 33 -11.26 12.31 0.23
CA VAL A 33 -9.94 12.68 -0.28
C VAL A 33 -8.86 11.88 0.46
N GLY A 34 -8.11 11.06 -0.28
CA GLY A 34 -6.91 10.41 0.21
C GLY A 34 -5.70 11.32 0.07
N PHE A 35 -5.05 11.68 1.17
CA PHE A 35 -3.90 12.58 1.18
C PHE A 35 -2.61 11.80 1.30
N VAL A 36 -1.83 11.82 0.23
CA VAL A 36 -0.58 11.07 0.08
C VAL A 36 0.62 12.01 -0.02
N GLY A 37 1.81 11.46 0.10
CA GLY A 37 3.07 12.18 0.05
C GLY A 37 4.09 11.52 0.97
N ARG A 38 5.37 11.86 0.78
CA ARG A 38 6.47 11.27 1.55
C ARG A 38 6.41 11.59 3.04
N ASN A 39 7.09 10.76 3.85
CA ASN A 39 7.30 11.09 5.26
C ASN A 39 8.13 12.36 5.39
N GLY A 40 7.64 13.31 6.21
CA GLY A 40 8.26 14.64 6.36
C GLY A 40 7.91 15.64 5.27
N ALA A 41 7.04 15.31 4.30
CA ALA A 41 6.58 16.25 3.28
C ALA A 41 5.71 17.40 3.81
N GLY A 42 5.15 17.27 5.03
CA GLY A 42 4.31 18.31 5.62
C GLY A 42 2.82 17.96 5.72
N LYS A 43 2.44 16.69 5.51
CA LYS A 43 1.03 16.26 5.57
C LYS A 43 0.37 16.60 6.92
N SER A 44 0.95 16.14 8.02
CA SER A 44 0.42 16.43 9.37
C SER A 44 0.51 17.92 9.73
N THR A 45 1.49 18.66 9.17
CA THR A 45 1.57 20.12 9.31
C THR A 45 0.39 20.79 8.64
N LEU A 46 0.03 20.38 7.41
CA LEU A 46 -1.15 20.92 6.73
C LEU A 46 -2.44 20.62 7.52
N LEU A 47 -2.59 19.42 8.09
CA LEU A 47 -3.74 19.11 8.96
C LEU A 47 -3.78 20.04 10.19
N ARG A 48 -2.63 20.31 10.83
CA ARG A 48 -2.55 21.26 11.96
C ARG A 48 -2.90 22.68 11.54
N CYS A 49 -2.48 23.13 10.36
CA CYS A 49 -2.88 24.43 9.82
C CYS A 49 -4.39 24.47 9.56
N ILE A 50 -4.99 23.38 9.06
CA ILE A 50 -6.45 23.29 8.87
C ILE A 50 -7.17 23.36 10.23
N LEU A 51 -6.66 22.71 11.27
CA LEU A 51 -7.24 22.77 12.62
C LEU A 51 -7.09 24.16 13.24
N GLY A 52 -6.03 24.89 12.89
CA GLY A 52 -5.68 26.19 13.46
C GLY A 52 -4.67 26.07 14.60
N ASP A 53 -4.06 24.88 14.77
CA ASP A 53 -2.99 24.62 15.75
C ASP A 53 -1.65 25.19 15.27
N GLU A 54 -1.53 25.47 13.97
CA GLU A 54 -0.34 26.02 13.34
C GLU A 54 -0.70 27.05 12.27
N GLU A 55 0.10 28.12 12.17
CA GLU A 55 -0.13 29.21 11.21
C GLU A 55 0.64 28.95 9.90
N LEU A 56 0.06 29.39 8.78
CA LEU A 56 0.73 29.46 7.49
C LEU A 56 1.70 30.63 7.46
N ASP A 57 2.78 30.53 6.70
CA ASP A 57 3.69 31.68 6.48
C ASP A 57 3.07 32.68 5.50
N THR A 58 2.39 32.19 4.46
CA THR A 58 1.59 33.00 3.50
C THR A 58 0.33 32.25 3.08
N GLY A 59 -0.62 32.97 2.46
CA GLY A 59 -1.88 32.41 2.02
C GLY A 59 -2.93 32.34 3.11
N GLN A 60 -4.01 31.61 2.85
CA GLN A 60 -5.13 31.51 3.77
C GLN A 60 -5.92 30.21 3.62
N ILE A 61 -6.52 29.78 4.74
CA ILE A 61 -7.45 28.65 4.79
C ILE A 61 -8.85 29.21 5.06
N ILE A 62 -9.74 29.10 4.08
CA ILE A 62 -11.12 29.57 4.15
C ILE A 62 -11.99 28.40 4.57
N LYS A 63 -12.66 28.53 5.71
CA LYS A 63 -13.57 27.53 6.28
C LYS A 63 -15.02 27.96 6.10
N HIS A 64 -15.88 27.02 5.71
CA HIS A 64 -17.33 27.29 5.65
C HIS A 64 -17.87 27.63 7.07
N PRO A 65 -18.78 28.59 7.23
CA PRO A 65 -19.28 28.98 8.56
C PRO A 65 -19.94 27.84 9.36
N LYS A 66 -20.47 26.82 8.67
CA LYS A 66 -21.08 25.62 9.28
C LYS A 66 -20.13 24.43 9.31
N LEU A 67 -18.83 24.65 9.13
CA LEU A 67 -17.86 23.57 9.17
C LEU A 67 -17.70 23.06 10.59
N ASN A 68 -17.97 21.75 10.77
CA ASN A 68 -17.74 21.01 12.00
C ASN A 68 -16.70 19.92 11.71
N ILE A 69 -15.46 20.13 12.21
CA ILE A 69 -14.34 19.23 11.93
C ILE A 69 -14.25 18.19 13.03
N GLY A 70 -14.31 16.92 12.64
CA GLY A 70 -13.93 15.80 13.48
C GLY A 70 -12.47 15.41 13.22
N TYR A 71 -11.62 15.47 14.24
CA TYR A 71 -10.22 15.09 14.13
C TYR A 71 -9.86 13.93 15.06
N LEU A 72 -9.33 12.83 14.49
CA LEU A 72 -8.88 11.70 15.27
C LEU A 72 -7.53 12.02 15.92
N ARG A 73 -7.53 12.25 17.24
CA ARG A 73 -6.32 12.57 17.99
C ARG A 73 -5.41 11.37 18.17
N GLN A 74 -4.11 11.57 18.00
CA GLN A 74 -3.09 10.53 18.23
C GLN A 74 -2.89 10.24 19.72
N HIS A 75 -3.08 11.23 20.61
CA HIS A 75 -2.95 11.06 22.05
C HIS A 75 -4.22 10.51 22.69
N ASP A 76 -4.05 9.76 23.78
CA ASP A 76 -5.15 9.17 24.51
C ASP A 76 -5.77 10.19 25.48
N PRO A 77 -7.03 10.62 25.24
CA PRO A 77 -7.71 11.60 26.07
C PRO A 77 -8.44 10.99 27.29
N PHE A 78 -8.11 9.74 27.63
CA PHE A 78 -8.81 8.96 28.66
C PHE A 78 -8.40 9.36 30.06
N LEU A 79 -9.36 9.36 30.98
CA LEU A 79 -9.10 9.53 32.40
C LEU A 79 -8.82 8.16 33.07
N PRO A 80 -8.00 8.13 34.13
CA PRO A 80 -7.72 6.89 34.85
C PRO A 80 -9.01 6.23 35.40
N GLY A 81 -9.23 4.97 35.03
CA GLY A 81 -10.39 4.17 35.48
C GLY A 81 -11.72 4.49 34.78
N GLU A 82 -11.75 5.43 33.81
CA GLU A 82 -12.92 5.79 33.02
C GLU A 82 -13.33 4.64 32.09
N THR A 83 -14.62 4.31 32.05
CA THR A 83 -15.15 3.32 31.10
C THR A 83 -15.27 3.90 29.70
N SER A 84 -15.35 3.04 28.67
CA SER A 84 -15.55 3.50 27.30
C SER A 84 -16.84 4.30 27.11
N LEU A 85 -17.92 3.89 27.79
CA LEU A 85 -19.19 4.60 27.77
C LEU A 85 -19.10 5.98 28.43
N GLU A 86 -18.51 6.05 29.63
CA GLU A 86 -18.29 7.33 30.34
C GLU A 86 -17.43 8.30 29.53
N PHE A 87 -16.38 7.80 28.90
CA PHE A 87 -15.56 8.61 28.01
C PHE A 87 -16.39 9.18 26.85
N MET A 88 -17.14 8.33 26.13
CA MET A 88 -17.97 8.79 25.01
C MET A 88 -19.01 9.82 25.45
N MET A 89 -19.66 9.62 26.59
CA MET A 89 -20.62 10.58 27.15
C MET A 89 -19.95 11.90 27.54
N ARG A 90 -18.79 11.85 28.20
CA ARG A 90 -18.03 13.03 28.60
C ARG A 90 -17.51 13.83 27.42
N ASP A 91 -16.95 13.14 26.42
CA ASP A 91 -16.35 13.79 25.25
C ASP A 91 -17.42 14.44 24.35
N SER A 92 -18.51 13.73 24.08
CA SER A 92 -19.55 14.17 23.15
C SER A 92 -20.71 14.96 23.78
N GLY A 93 -20.90 14.84 25.10
CA GLY A 93 -22.09 15.36 25.79
C GLY A 93 -23.40 14.65 25.44
N GLN A 94 -23.35 13.53 24.73
CA GLN A 94 -24.52 12.77 24.30
C GLN A 94 -24.98 11.78 25.40
N PRO A 95 -26.25 11.38 25.40
CA PRO A 95 -26.79 10.46 26.37
C PRO A 95 -26.27 9.03 26.13
N ASP A 96 -26.32 8.19 27.17
CA ASP A 96 -25.83 6.82 27.23
C ASP A 96 -26.37 5.93 26.09
N TRP A 97 -27.67 6.00 25.81
CA TRP A 97 -28.31 5.22 24.76
C TRP A 97 -27.72 5.53 23.36
N LYS A 98 -27.43 6.83 23.08
CA LYS A 98 -26.83 7.24 21.79
C LYS A 98 -25.37 6.83 21.71
N CYS A 99 -24.64 6.95 22.81
CA CYS A 99 -23.27 6.45 22.91
C CYS A 99 -23.19 4.91 22.72
N GLY A 100 -24.15 4.18 23.30
CA GLY A 100 -24.27 2.73 23.13
C GLY A 100 -24.62 2.32 21.68
N GLU A 101 -25.50 3.07 21.01
CA GLU A 101 -25.88 2.85 19.62
C GLU A 101 -24.67 3.03 18.69
N VAL A 102 -23.97 4.16 18.77
CA VAL A 102 -22.78 4.45 17.96
C VAL A 102 -21.64 3.51 18.33
N GLY A 103 -21.40 3.27 19.62
CA GLY A 103 -20.41 2.28 20.08
C GLY A 103 -20.68 0.89 19.51
N GLY A 104 -21.95 0.51 19.38
CA GLY A 104 -22.37 -0.73 18.74
C GLY A 104 -21.90 -0.88 17.28
N GLN A 105 -21.77 0.20 16.51
CA GLN A 105 -21.25 0.17 15.14
C GLN A 105 -19.79 -0.28 15.10
N PHE A 106 -19.03 0.01 16.15
CA PHE A 106 -17.64 -0.39 16.31
C PHE A 106 -17.46 -1.64 17.19
N GLU A 107 -18.52 -2.45 17.35
CA GLU A 107 -18.53 -3.68 18.17
C GLU A 107 -18.25 -3.45 19.66
N LEU A 108 -18.33 -2.24 20.17
CA LEU A 108 -18.17 -1.92 21.57
C LEU A 108 -19.40 -2.43 22.36
N LYS A 109 -19.26 -3.57 23.05
CA LYS A 109 -20.34 -4.21 23.83
C LYS A 109 -19.78 -4.86 25.08
N GLY A 110 -20.61 -4.96 26.14
CA GLY A 110 -20.24 -5.59 27.40
C GLY A 110 -18.93 -5.06 27.95
N LYS A 111 -17.96 -5.91 28.25
CA LYS A 111 -16.66 -5.50 28.82
C LYS A 111 -15.90 -4.42 28.02
N TYR A 112 -16.15 -4.29 26.72
CA TYR A 112 -15.49 -3.28 25.88
C TYR A 112 -16.18 -1.92 25.95
N LEU A 113 -17.45 -1.88 26.34
CA LEU A 113 -18.23 -0.65 26.55
C LEU A 113 -18.20 -0.23 28.03
N ASP A 114 -18.42 -1.19 28.94
CA ASP A 114 -18.62 -0.95 30.35
C ASP A 114 -17.32 -1.08 31.17
N GLY A 115 -16.23 -1.58 30.55
CA GLY A 115 -14.93 -1.74 31.19
C GLY A 115 -14.03 -0.51 31.04
N PRO A 116 -12.95 -0.40 31.86
CA PRO A 116 -11.98 0.69 31.82
C PRO A 116 -11.32 0.79 30.45
N VAL A 117 -11.42 1.96 29.79
CA VAL A 117 -10.86 2.16 28.45
C VAL A 117 -9.34 2.06 28.43
N GLY A 118 -8.66 2.45 29.51
CA GLY A 118 -7.21 2.37 29.64
C GLY A 118 -6.66 0.94 29.66
N GLU A 119 -7.48 -0.07 29.98
CA GLU A 119 -7.09 -1.49 29.98
C GLU A 119 -7.31 -2.16 28.61
N LEU A 120 -7.97 -1.49 27.69
CA LEU A 120 -8.23 -2.00 26.34
C LEU A 120 -6.95 -1.95 25.49
N SER A 121 -6.83 -2.89 24.55
CA SER A 121 -5.76 -2.80 23.54
C SER A 121 -5.92 -1.56 22.65
N GLY A 122 -4.82 -1.09 22.04
CA GLY A 122 -4.82 0.12 21.21
C GLY A 122 -5.88 0.12 20.10
N GLY A 123 -6.16 -1.04 19.50
CA GLY A 123 -7.23 -1.17 18.49
C GLY A 123 -8.62 -0.91 19.08
N TRP A 124 -8.93 -1.42 20.26
CA TRP A 124 -10.18 -1.15 20.96
C TRP A 124 -10.28 0.31 21.40
N GLN A 125 -9.19 0.89 21.93
CA GLN A 125 -9.15 2.32 22.26
C GLN A 125 -9.42 3.20 21.04
N THR A 126 -8.87 2.84 19.87
CA THR A 126 -9.14 3.56 18.62
C THR A 126 -10.61 3.46 18.21
N ARG A 127 -11.25 2.28 18.36
CA ARG A 127 -12.70 2.13 18.13
C ARG A 127 -13.51 3.07 19.04
N VAL A 128 -13.12 3.18 20.30
CA VAL A 128 -13.79 4.10 21.27
C VAL A 128 -13.62 5.56 20.85
N LYS A 129 -12.40 5.96 20.44
CA LYS A 129 -12.13 7.33 19.92
C LYS A 129 -12.94 7.64 18.67
N LEU A 130 -13.04 6.69 17.73
CA LEU A 130 -13.84 6.84 16.51
C LEU A 130 -15.33 6.98 16.84
N ALA A 131 -15.85 6.14 17.73
CA ALA A 131 -17.25 6.25 18.18
C ALA A 131 -17.54 7.60 18.83
N ALA A 132 -16.66 8.08 19.72
CA ALA A 132 -16.77 9.40 20.34
C ALA A 132 -16.73 10.53 19.32
N LEU A 133 -15.81 10.44 18.34
CA LEU A 133 -15.68 11.42 17.26
C LEU A 133 -16.97 11.58 16.46
N LEU A 134 -17.66 10.48 16.17
CA LEU A 134 -18.93 10.51 15.42
C LEU A 134 -20.09 11.11 16.19
N LEU A 135 -20.09 10.97 17.50
CA LEU A 135 -21.12 11.55 18.35
C LEU A 135 -21.17 13.09 18.30
N HIS A 136 -20.07 13.73 17.80
CA HIS A 136 -20.03 15.17 17.52
C HIS A 136 -20.70 15.57 16.19
N GLU A 137 -21.18 14.61 15.38
CA GLU A 137 -21.82 14.83 14.08
C GLU A 137 -20.98 15.73 13.14
N PRO A 138 -19.70 15.35 12.87
CA PRO A 138 -18.83 16.16 12.02
C PRO A 138 -19.29 16.12 10.56
N ASN A 139 -19.11 17.24 9.83
CA ASN A 139 -19.31 17.28 8.37
C ASN A 139 -18.00 17.27 7.57
N LEU A 140 -16.85 17.26 8.26
CA LEU A 140 -15.53 16.97 7.70
C LEU A 140 -14.73 16.13 8.69
N LEU A 141 -14.35 14.92 8.31
CA LEU A 141 -13.42 14.09 9.07
C LEU A 141 -11.99 14.33 8.61
N LEU A 142 -11.09 14.62 9.54
CA LEU A 142 -9.65 14.64 9.34
C LEU A 142 -9.05 13.43 10.05
N LEU A 143 -8.49 12.48 9.28
CA LEU A 143 -7.90 11.27 9.81
C LEU A 143 -6.41 11.23 9.45
N ASP A 144 -5.53 11.26 10.46
CA ASP A 144 -4.08 11.19 10.28
C ASP A 144 -3.59 9.79 10.65
N GLU A 145 -3.24 9.00 9.63
CA GLU A 145 -2.79 7.60 9.73
C GLU A 145 -3.74 6.73 10.58
N PRO A 146 -5.05 6.69 10.27
CA PRO A 146 -6.04 6.00 11.11
C PRO A 146 -5.87 4.49 11.13
N THR A 147 -5.15 3.91 10.16
CA THR A 147 -4.89 2.46 10.05
C THR A 147 -3.71 2.00 10.91
N ASN A 148 -2.88 2.94 11.39
CA ASN A 148 -1.73 2.59 12.20
C ASN A 148 -2.17 1.89 13.50
N PHE A 149 -1.51 0.77 13.80
CA PHE A 149 -1.78 -0.07 14.97
C PHE A 149 -3.16 -0.74 15.02
N LEU A 150 -3.97 -0.63 13.94
CA LEU A 150 -5.23 -1.34 13.84
C LEU A 150 -5.02 -2.76 13.31
N ASP A 151 -5.71 -3.72 13.91
CA ASP A 151 -5.83 -5.06 13.33
C ASP A 151 -6.73 -5.05 12.07
N LEU A 152 -6.62 -6.11 11.28
CA LEU A 152 -7.35 -6.26 10.02
C LEU A 152 -8.87 -6.07 10.21
N ARG A 153 -9.43 -6.65 11.28
CA ARG A 153 -10.87 -6.54 11.56
C ARG A 153 -11.29 -5.11 11.83
N THR A 154 -10.52 -4.37 12.62
CA THR A 154 -10.78 -2.95 12.90
C THR A 154 -10.61 -2.08 11.66
N GLN A 155 -9.61 -2.37 10.81
CA GLN A 155 -9.45 -1.66 9.54
C GLN A 155 -10.67 -1.85 8.63
N ILE A 156 -11.18 -3.08 8.49
CA ILE A 156 -12.37 -3.37 7.68
C ILE A 156 -13.61 -2.66 8.24
N LEU A 157 -13.80 -2.68 9.56
CA LEU A 157 -14.91 -1.94 10.20
C LEU A 157 -14.82 -0.45 9.93
N LEU A 158 -13.62 0.13 9.99
CA LEU A 158 -13.39 1.54 9.65
C LEU A 158 -13.69 1.83 8.18
N GLU A 159 -13.32 0.92 7.26
CA GLU A 159 -13.67 1.05 5.84
C GLU A 159 -15.16 1.02 5.58
N HIS A 160 -15.88 0.05 6.18
CA HIS A 160 -17.34 -0.01 6.08
C HIS A 160 -17.96 1.27 6.58
N PHE A 161 -17.53 1.72 7.76
CA PHE A 161 -17.99 3.00 8.32
C PHE A 161 -17.73 4.19 7.37
N LEU A 162 -16.49 4.37 6.89
CA LEU A 162 -16.13 5.48 6.01
C LEU A 162 -16.85 5.41 4.66
N ARG A 163 -17.18 4.21 4.19
CA ARG A 163 -17.96 4.01 2.96
C ARG A 163 -19.40 4.49 3.14
N ASP A 164 -19.99 4.19 4.30
CA ASP A 164 -21.36 4.58 4.64
C ASP A 164 -21.48 6.03 5.14
N PHE A 165 -20.36 6.67 5.50
CA PHE A 165 -20.31 8.06 5.93
C PHE A 165 -20.49 9.00 4.74
N HIS A 166 -21.58 9.76 4.70
CA HIS A 166 -21.96 10.59 3.55
C HIS A 166 -21.31 11.96 3.51
N GLU A 167 -20.62 12.37 4.57
CA GLU A 167 -19.95 13.67 4.66
C GLU A 167 -18.51 13.60 4.17
N ALA A 168 -17.82 14.76 4.12
CA ALA A 168 -16.46 14.85 3.60
C ALA A 168 -15.42 14.19 4.52
N CYS A 169 -14.38 13.60 3.91
CA CYS A 169 -13.23 13.07 4.61
C CYS A 169 -11.93 13.54 3.94
N LEU A 170 -10.94 13.88 4.77
CA LEU A 170 -9.54 14.02 4.35
C LEU A 170 -8.70 13.02 5.16
N ILE A 171 -8.18 12.02 4.48
CA ILE A 171 -7.55 10.86 5.09
C ILE A 171 -6.08 10.81 4.67
N VAL A 172 -5.18 11.00 5.62
CA VAL A 172 -3.75 10.72 5.43
C VAL A 172 -3.52 9.26 5.76
N SER A 173 -3.03 8.48 4.82
CA SER A 173 -2.63 7.09 5.07
C SER A 173 -1.56 6.62 4.09
N HIS A 174 -0.76 5.67 4.55
CA HIS A 174 0.18 4.92 3.72
C HIS A 174 -0.39 3.57 3.24
N ASP A 175 -1.55 3.15 3.76
CA ASP A 175 -2.24 1.94 3.34
C ASP A 175 -3.02 2.20 2.03
N ARG A 176 -2.45 1.73 0.90
CA ARG A 176 -3.05 1.87 -0.43
C ARG A 176 -4.40 1.17 -0.54
N ALA A 177 -4.53 -0.04 0.03
CA ALA A 177 -5.77 -0.80 -0.04
C ALA A 177 -6.89 -0.06 0.68
N PHE A 178 -6.59 0.53 1.84
CA PHE A 178 -7.52 1.36 2.60
C PHE A 178 -7.95 2.61 1.82
N LEU A 179 -6.99 3.37 1.24
CA LEU A 179 -7.31 4.55 0.45
C LEU A 179 -8.12 4.20 -0.81
N THR A 180 -7.78 3.12 -1.52
CA THR A 180 -8.53 2.65 -2.71
C THR A 180 -9.96 2.25 -2.36
N ALA A 181 -10.19 1.70 -1.14
CA ALA A 181 -11.50 1.29 -0.67
C ALA A 181 -12.38 2.45 -0.19
N THR A 182 -11.75 3.54 0.30
CA THR A 182 -12.46 4.62 1.02
C THR A 182 -12.46 5.96 0.31
N CYS A 183 -11.49 6.23 -0.59
CA CYS A 183 -11.31 7.54 -1.21
C CYS A 183 -11.54 7.48 -2.73
N ASP A 184 -12.14 8.54 -3.27
CA ASP A 184 -12.41 8.69 -4.69
C ASP A 184 -11.50 9.76 -5.34
N ILE A 185 -10.86 10.59 -4.52
CA ILE A 185 -9.98 11.68 -4.93
C ILE A 185 -8.64 11.52 -4.21
N THR A 186 -7.55 11.75 -4.92
CA THR A 186 -6.20 11.72 -4.37
C THR A 186 -5.62 13.12 -4.31
N LEU A 187 -5.14 13.51 -3.14
CA LEU A 187 -4.37 14.73 -2.91
C LEU A 187 -2.92 14.35 -2.65
N ASP A 188 -2.00 14.86 -3.44
CA ASP A 188 -0.56 14.59 -3.30
C ASP A 188 0.21 15.84 -2.87
N LEU A 189 1.10 15.66 -1.91
CA LEU A 189 2.05 16.69 -1.50
C LEU A 189 3.47 16.23 -1.82
N SER A 190 3.97 16.70 -2.96
CA SER A 190 5.29 16.33 -3.46
C SER A 190 6.08 17.58 -3.86
N LEU A 191 7.35 17.66 -3.45
CA LEU A 191 8.27 18.78 -3.72
C LEU A 191 7.68 20.16 -3.36
N GLY A 192 6.93 20.24 -2.26
CA GLY A 192 6.28 21.46 -1.81
C GLY A 192 5.02 21.87 -2.60
N LYS A 193 4.62 21.11 -3.60
CA LYS A 193 3.41 21.35 -4.40
C LYS A 193 2.27 20.45 -3.96
N LEU A 194 1.09 21.03 -3.86
CA LEU A 194 -0.14 20.30 -3.55
C LEU A 194 -0.91 20.08 -4.85
N THR A 195 -1.14 18.81 -5.20
CA THR A 195 -1.81 18.44 -6.45
C THR A 195 -3.02 17.57 -6.14
N MET A 196 -4.19 17.97 -6.63
CA MET A 196 -5.42 17.19 -6.49
C MET A 196 -5.65 16.39 -7.78
N TYR A 197 -5.75 15.07 -7.66
CA TYR A 197 -6.06 14.15 -8.75
C TYR A 197 -7.49 13.60 -8.56
N PRO A 198 -8.41 13.80 -9.51
CA PRO A 198 -9.81 13.38 -9.39
C PRO A 198 -9.97 11.89 -9.74
N GLY A 199 -9.30 11.02 -9.02
CA GLY A 199 -9.31 9.58 -9.17
C GLY A 199 -8.69 8.88 -7.97
N LYS A 200 -8.79 7.55 -7.96
CA LYS A 200 -8.24 6.70 -6.89
C LYS A 200 -6.72 6.72 -6.88
N ILE A 201 -6.17 6.33 -5.74
CA ILE A 201 -4.71 6.29 -5.53
C ILE A 201 -4.00 5.39 -6.56
N ASP A 202 -4.60 4.27 -6.97
CA ASP A 202 -3.98 3.35 -7.92
C ASP A 202 -3.82 4.00 -9.30
N ASP A 203 -4.85 4.69 -9.78
CA ASP A 203 -4.81 5.43 -11.05
C ASP A 203 -3.81 6.60 -10.99
N PHE A 204 -3.76 7.29 -9.83
CA PHE A 204 -2.79 8.35 -9.59
C PHE A 204 -1.35 7.86 -9.65
N LEU A 205 -1.05 6.70 -9.06
CA LEU A 205 0.32 6.14 -9.08
C LEU A 205 0.76 5.72 -10.48
N VAL A 206 -0.14 5.17 -11.29
CA VAL A 206 0.13 4.87 -12.70
C VAL A 206 0.40 6.17 -13.46
N TYR A 207 -0.46 7.18 -13.30
CA TYR A 207 -0.27 8.49 -13.91
C TYR A 207 1.08 9.13 -13.51
N GLN A 208 1.43 9.09 -12.23
CA GLN A 208 2.70 9.63 -11.73
C GLN A 208 3.92 8.91 -12.34
N GLN A 209 3.83 7.59 -12.52
CA GLN A 209 4.87 6.83 -13.20
C GLN A 209 5.02 7.23 -14.66
N GLU A 210 3.93 7.34 -15.42
CA GLU A 210 3.94 7.77 -16.81
C GLU A 210 4.53 9.18 -16.99
N LEU A 211 4.17 10.10 -16.07
CA LEU A 211 4.70 11.46 -16.05
C LEU A 211 6.21 11.47 -15.78
N SER A 212 6.68 10.70 -14.82
CA SER A 212 8.11 10.57 -14.49
C SER A 212 8.92 10.02 -15.68
N GLU A 213 8.43 8.97 -16.34
CA GLU A 213 9.08 8.41 -17.54
C GLU A 213 9.13 9.41 -18.70
N HIS A 214 8.06 10.18 -18.88
CA HIS A 214 8.02 11.23 -19.89
C HIS A 214 9.06 12.33 -19.60
N ASP A 215 9.12 12.82 -18.36
CA ASP A 215 10.04 13.88 -17.96
C ASP A 215 11.51 13.42 -18.02
N GLN A 216 11.79 12.16 -17.71
CA GLN A 216 13.11 11.55 -17.93
C GLN A 216 13.50 11.56 -19.40
N ARG A 217 12.60 11.17 -20.32
CA ARG A 217 12.88 11.21 -21.77
C ARG A 217 13.14 12.63 -22.25
N VAL A 218 12.37 13.61 -21.75
CA VAL A 218 12.57 15.04 -22.07
C VAL A 218 13.92 15.54 -21.57
N ASN A 219 14.31 15.15 -20.34
CA ASN A 219 15.59 15.55 -19.75
C ASN A 219 16.78 14.93 -20.49
N VAL A 220 16.73 13.65 -20.86
CA VAL A 220 17.76 12.99 -21.67
C VAL A 220 17.92 13.70 -23.03
N ALA A 221 16.80 14.05 -23.68
CA ALA A 221 16.84 14.80 -24.94
C ALA A 221 17.41 16.22 -24.74
N SER A 222 17.07 16.89 -23.65
CA SER A 222 17.57 18.23 -23.30
C SER A 222 19.07 18.20 -22.96
N GLU A 223 19.56 17.17 -22.27
CA GLU A 223 21.00 16.97 -22.02
C GLU A 223 21.79 16.70 -23.30
N ALA A 224 21.29 15.85 -24.18
CA ALA A 224 21.92 15.60 -25.48
C ALA A 224 22.00 16.91 -26.29
N LYS A 225 20.92 17.71 -26.29
CA LYS A 225 20.89 19.00 -26.96
C LYS A 225 21.82 20.03 -26.31
N ARG A 226 21.90 20.05 -24.97
CA ARG A 226 22.84 20.87 -24.22
C ARG A 226 24.27 20.54 -24.59
N LYS A 227 24.64 19.25 -24.64
CA LYS A 227 25.99 18.80 -25.03
C LYS A 227 26.35 19.23 -26.46
N GLN A 228 25.44 19.07 -27.42
CA GLN A 228 25.63 19.51 -28.80
C GLN A 228 25.82 21.04 -28.92
N LEU A 229 25.00 21.81 -28.21
CA LEU A 229 25.12 23.27 -28.20
C LEU A 229 26.42 23.74 -27.57
N GLN A 230 26.83 23.09 -26.44
CA GLN A 230 28.08 23.40 -25.77
C GLN A 230 29.30 23.10 -26.68
N GLU A 231 29.34 21.93 -27.30
CA GLU A 231 30.41 21.57 -28.24
C GLU A 231 30.48 22.54 -29.42
N PHE A 232 29.33 23.01 -29.96
CA PHE A 232 29.29 24.01 -31.03
C PHE A 232 29.84 25.35 -30.56
N ILE A 233 29.46 25.80 -29.35
CA ILE A 233 29.94 27.07 -28.76
C ILE A 233 31.46 26.99 -28.56
N ASP A 234 31.98 25.93 -27.95
CA ASP A 234 33.41 25.77 -27.68
C ASP A 234 34.25 25.75 -28.95
N LYS A 235 33.79 25.07 -30.01
CA LYS A 235 34.47 25.03 -31.33
C LYS A 235 34.44 26.36 -32.09
N ASN A 236 33.42 27.20 -31.86
CA ASN A 236 33.17 28.39 -32.70
C ASN A 236 33.37 29.74 -31.97
N ARG A 237 33.60 29.72 -30.64
CA ARG A 237 33.77 30.95 -29.83
C ARG A 237 35.00 31.76 -30.21
N ALA A 238 36.09 31.10 -30.66
CA ALA A 238 37.37 31.74 -30.95
C ALA A 238 37.47 32.37 -32.34
N ARG A 239 36.52 32.11 -33.25
CA ARG A 239 36.57 32.59 -34.64
C ARG A 239 35.63 33.79 -34.84
N ALA A 240 36.14 34.94 -35.28
CA ALA A 240 35.37 36.18 -35.48
C ALA A 240 34.17 36.01 -36.43
N SER A 241 34.30 35.18 -37.49
CA SER A 241 33.21 34.89 -38.45
C SER A 241 32.05 34.06 -37.91
N THR A 242 32.26 33.31 -36.83
CA THR A 242 31.26 32.41 -36.22
C THR A 242 30.82 32.86 -34.84
N ALA A 243 31.45 33.90 -34.25
CA ALA A 243 31.17 34.40 -32.90
C ALA A 243 29.71 34.81 -32.71
N THR A 244 29.07 35.42 -33.68
CA THR A 244 27.64 35.81 -33.63
C THR A 244 26.72 34.59 -33.56
N ARG A 245 27.04 33.50 -34.28
CA ARG A 245 26.31 32.24 -34.24
C ARG A 245 26.51 31.52 -32.91
N ALA A 246 27.74 31.53 -32.36
CA ALA A 246 28.03 30.99 -31.05
C ALA A 246 27.21 31.70 -29.97
N LYS A 247 27.13 33.04 -29.99
CA LYS A 247 26.34 33.86 -29.07
C LYS A 247 24.81 33.60 -29.15
N SER A 248 24.31 33.32 -30.38
CA SER A 248 22.92 32.90 -30.59
C SER A 248 22.65 31.52 -29.98
N LYS A 249 23.59 30.58 -30.11
CA LYS A 249 23.48 29.24 -29.50
C LYS A 249 23.64 29.26 -27.98
N GLU A 250 24.44 30.17 -27.44
CA GLU A 250 24.56 30.44 -26.00
C GLU A 250 23.24 30.94 -25.41
N LYS A 251 22.50 31.82 -26.12
CA LYS A 251 21.14 32.20 -25.72
C LYS A 251 20.14 31.05 -25.79
N MET A 252 20.30 30.13 -26.75
CA MET A 252 19.48 28.91 -26.81
C MET A 252 19.80 27.94 -25.66
N LEU A 253 21.07 27.83 -25.27
CA LEU A 253 21.51 27.04 -24.12
C LEU A 253 20.87 27.55 -22.81
N GLY A 254 20.83 28.89 -22.61
CA GLY A 254 20.19 29.50 -21.43
C GLY A 254 18.66 29.42 -21.40
N LYS A 255 18.03 29.00 -22.49
CA LYS A 255 16.57 28.76 -22.59
C LYS A 255 16.19 27.29 -22.49
N LEU A 256 17.15 26.38 -22.36
CA LEU A 256 16.86 24.96 -22.12
C LEU A 256 16.37 24.79 -20.68
N GLU A 257 15.09 24.58 -20.56
CA GLU A 257 14.45 24.21 -19.29
C GLU A 257 14.69 22.72 -19.05
N PHE A 258 15.25 22.41 -17.91
CA PHE A 258 15.25 21.06 -17.35
C PHE A 258 14.00 20.97 -16.48
N ARG A 259 13.16 20.01 -16.75
CA ARG A 259 12.07 19.69 -15.84
C ARG A 259 12.67 19.05 -14.59
N GLU A 260 12.28 19.54 -13.43
CA GLU A 260 12.53 18.81 -12.18
C GLU A 260 11.78 17.48 -12.29
N VAL A 261 12.45 16.46 -12.77
CA VAL A 261 11.98 15.10 -12.53
C VAL A 261 11.99 14.96 -11.04
N GLN A 262 10.89 14.53 -10.47
CA GLN A 262 10.89 13.99 -9.09
C GLN A 262 12.07 13.03 -9.07
N GLY A 263 13.17 13.47 -8.45
CA GLY A 263 14.50 12.93 -8.74
C GLY A 263 14.43 11.45 -8.81
N GLU A 264 15.14 10.84 -9.75
CA GLU A 264 15.58 9.46 -9.67
C GLU A 264 16.23 9.24 -8.30
N GLN A 265 15.41 9.25 -7.29
CA GLN A 265 15.78 8.56 -6.09
C GLN A 265 15.68 7.12 -6.55
N ALA A 266 16.84 6.62 -7.02
CA ALA A 266 17.01 5.27 -7.47
C ALA A 266 16.08 4.40 -6.65
N ARG A 267 15.12 3.73 -7.32
CA ARG A 267 14.17 2.84 -6.65
C ARG A 267 15.00 2.03 -5.70
N ALA A 268 14.66 2.07 -4.42
CA ALA A 268 15.42 1.40 -3.40
C ALA A 268 15.44 -0.09 -3.77
N THR A 269 16.52 -0.56 -4.39
CA THR A 269 16.65 -1.96 -4.75
C THR A 269 17.31 -2.64 -3.56
N VAL A 270 16.49 -3.10 -2.64
CA VAL A 270 16.95 -3.91 -1.50
C VAL A 270 17.23 -5.30 -2.02
N ARG A 271 18.46 -5.79 -1.86
CA ARG A 271 18.80 -7.17 -2.13
C ARG A 271 18.82 -7.94 -0.83
N ALA A 272 18.03 -9.02 -0.78
CA ALA A 272 18.06 -9.93 0.34
C ALA A 272 19.38 -10.73 0.39
N PRO A 273 19.81 -11.23 1.57
CA PRO A 273 20.98 -12.09 1.70
C PRO A 273 20.86 -13.33 0.82
N MET A 274 21.96 -13.73 0.20
CA MET A 274 21.99 -14.99 -0.56
C MET A 274 22.01 -16.16 0.42
N VAL A 275 20.99 -16.98 0.39
CA VAL A 275 20.82 -18.16 1.23
C VAL A 275 20.59 -19.38 0.35
N GLU A 276 21.24 -20.50 0.70
CA GLU A 276 20.99 -21.77 0.03
C GLU A 276 19.61 -22.31 0.42
N PRO A 277 18.79 -22.73 -0.56
CA PRO A 277 17.48 -23.32 -0.28
C PRO A 277 17.61 -24.60 0.55
N ARG A 278 16.84 -24.72 1.61
CA ARG A 278 16.78 -25.90 2.46
C ARG A 278 15.40 -26.57 2.33
N LYS A 279 15.32 -27.85 2.70
CA LYS A 279 14.07 -28.63 2.69
C LYS A 279 13.74 -29.09 4.11
N GLY A 280 12.47 -29.33 4.35
CA GLY A 280 11.92 -29.76 5.63
C GLY A 280 11.57 -28.59 6.56
N PRO A 281 11.18 -28.89 7.79
CA PRO A 281 10.70 -27.87 8.72
C PRO A 281 11.84 -26.99 9.24
N ALA A 282 11.62 -25.68 9.17
CA ALA A 282 12.47 -24.66 9.78
C ALA A 282 12.26 -24.60 11.29
N VAL A 283 11.00 -24.66 11.73
CA VAL A 283 10.63 -24.67 13.15
C VAL A 283 9.44 -25.59 13.39
N ARG A 284 9.48 -26.31 14.51
CA ARG A 284 8.39 -27.15 15.04
C ARG A 284 8.07 -26.76 16.47
N CYS A 285 6.79 -26.55 16.73
CA CYS A 285 6.23 -26.39 18.07
C CYS A 285 5.38 -27.62 18.40
N LYS A 286 5.50 -28.12 19.60
CA LYS A 286 4.67 -29.24 20.11
C LYS A 286 4.06 -28.87 21.44
N GLU A 287 2.72 -28.95 21.52
CA GLU A 287 1.92 -28.64 22.72
C GLU A 287 2.35 -27.33 23.37
N LEU A 288 2.76 -26.36 22.55
CA LEU A 288 3.32 -25.11 23.03
C LEU A 288 2.24 -24.24 23.69
N THR A 289 2.53 -23.74 24.87
CA THR A 289 1.71 -22.76 25.60
C THR A 289 2.50 -21.47 25.75
N ILE A 290 1.94 -20.36 25.27
CA ILE A 290 2.55 -19.05 25.31
C ILE A 290 1.80 -18.11 26.26
N GLY A 291 2.54 -17.19 26.91
CA GLY A 291 1.95 -16.24 27.87
C GLY A 291 3.01 -15.55 28.71
N TYR A 292 2.56 -14.87 29.75
CA TYR A 292 3.40 -14.14 30.71
C TYR A 292 3.09 -14.58 32.15
N GLY A 293 4.13 -14.98 32.86
CA GLY A 293 3.95 -15.50 34.24
C GLY A 293 2.95 -16.66 34.29
N ASP A 294 1.87 -16.51 35.05
CA ASP A 294 0.81 -17.52 35.18
C ASP A 294 -0.33 -17.32 34.15
N HIS A 295 -0.27 -16.28 33.33
CA HIS A 295 -1.34 -15.99 32.38
C HIS A 295 -1.01 -16.57 31.00
N ALA A 296 -1.66 -17.66 30.64
CA ALA A 296 -1.56 -18.27 29.33
C ALA A 296 -2.45 -17.51 28.31
N ILE A 297 -1.86 -17.09 27.20
CA ILE A 297 -2.55 -16.39 26.09
C ILE A 297 -3.07 -17.41 25.07
N ALA A 298 -2.25 -18.39 24.69
CA ALA A 298 -2.67 -19.48 23.81
C ALA A 298 -2.05 -20.81 24.30
N LYS A 299 -2.78 -21.92 24.11
CA LYS A 299 -2.43 -23.24 24.65
C LYS A 299 -2.50 -24.32 23.56
N GLY A 300 -1.67 -25.37 23.74
CA GLY A 300 -1.75 -26.56 22.88
C GLY A 300 -1.42 -26.27 21.43
N ILE A 301 -0.40 -25.42 21.17
CA ILE A 301 -0.02 -25.01 19.84
C ILE A 301 0.86 -26.09 19.20
N ASP A 302 0.34 -26.73 18.15
CA ASP A 302 1.10 -27.61 17.27
C ASP A 302 1.29 -26.93 15.92
N LEU A 303 2.50 -26.42 15.68
CA LEU A 303 2.82 -25.61 14.51
C LEU A 303 4.10 -26.11 13.85
N GLU A 304 4.06 -26.21 12.52
CA GLU A 304 5.23 -26.52 11.72
C GLU A 304 5.35 -25.50 10.59
N ILE A 305 6.53 -24.88 10.42
CA ILE A 305 6.84 -23.92 9.36
C ILE A 305 7.96 -24.50 8.52
N GLU A 306 7.74 -24.64 7.23
CA GLU A 306 8.70 -25.19 6.26
C GLU A 306 9.80 -24.20 5.90
N HIS A 307 10.99 -24.71 5.60
CA HIS A 307 12.06 -23.89 5.03
C HIS A 307 11.64 -23.23 3.72
N GLY A 308 12.05 -21.98 3.53
CA GLY A 308 11.74 -21.19 2.32
C GLY A 308 10.31 -20.64 2.29
N SER A 309 9.47 -20.92 3.30
CA SER A 309 8.14 -20.32 3.42
C SER A 309 8.21 -18.88 3.95
N ARG A 310 7.23 -18.08 3.57
CA ARG A 310 6.99 -16.75 4.12
C ARG A 310 5.68 -16.79 4.89
N ALA A 311 5.79 -17.14 6.19
CA ALA A 311 4.68 -17.36 7.08
C ALA A 311 4.24 -16.03 7.74
N ALA A 312 3.06 -15.57 7.41
CA ALA A 312 2.45 -14.40 8.03
C ALA A 312 1.62 -14.82 9.24
N ILE A 313 1.86 -14.17 10.39
CA ILE A 313 1.06 -14.37 11.60
C ILE A 313 -0.02 -13.30 11.63
N VAL A 314 -1.28 -13.72 11.59
CA VAL A 314 -2.47 -12.86 11.57
C VAL A 314 -3.33 -13.06 12.80
N GLY A 315 -4.24 -12.14 13.06
CA GLY A 315 -5.17 -12.17 14.19
C GLY A 315 -5.38 -10.78 14.79
N ASP A 316 -6.40 -10.64 15.62
CA ASP A 316 -6.75 -9.37 16.25
C ASP A 316 -5.67 -8.90 17.24
N ASN A 317 -5.70 -7.61 17.58
CA ASN A 317 -4.76 -7.04 18.54
C ASN A 317 -4.99 -7.63 19.95
N GLY A 318 -3.89 -7.96 20.64
CA GLY A 318 -3.94 -8.57 21.96
C GLY A 318 -4.11 -10.09 21.97
N GLN A 319 -4.29 -10.75 20.83
CA GLN A 319 -4.43 -12.22 20.75
C GLN A 319 -3.10 -12.97 20.93
N GLY A 320 -1.94 -12.30 20.96
CA GLY A 320 -0.66 -12.93 21.27
C GLY A 320 0.29 -13.12 20.08
N LYS A 321 0.10 -12.42 18.96
CA LYS A 321 1.01 -12.48 17.77
C LYS A 321 2.48 -12.22 18.15
N THR A 322 2.77 -11.07 18.77
CA THR A 322 4.11 -10.71 19.24
C THR A 322 4.61 -11.69 20.32
N THR A 323 3.73 -12.19 21.19
CA THR A 323 4.07 -13.20 22.21
C THR A 323 4.53 -14.49 21.54
N LEU A 324 3.81 -14.94 20.50
CA LEU A 324 4.21 -16.12 19.72
C LEU A 324 5.57 -15.92 19.07
N LEU A 325 5.80 -14.77 18.37
CA LEU A 325 7.10 -14.47 17.78
C LEU A 325 8.23 -14.47 18.81
N ARG A 326 8.04 -13.81 19.97
CA ARG A 326 9.03 -13.79 21.05
C ARG A 326 9.33 -15.17 21.62
N THR A 327 8.31 -16.04 21.74
CA THR A 327 8.49 -17.42 22.19
C THR A 327 9.22 -18.26 21.15
N LEU A 328 8.90 -18.08 19.85
CA LEU A 328 9.62 -18.77 18.77
C LEU A 328 11.11 -18.45 18.78
N VAL A 329 11.50 -17.18 18.94
CA VAL A 329 12.92 -16.77 18.99
C VAL A 329 13.54 -16.92 20.38
N GLN A 330 12.82 -17.54 21.33
CA GLN A 330 13.28 -17.82 22.69
C GLN A 330 13.66 -16.56 23.52
N SER A 331 13.21 -15.38 23.11
CA SER A 331 13.32 -14.15 23.90
C SER A 331 12.28 -14.11 25.04
N LEU A 332 11.23 -14.92 24.95
CA LEU A 332 10.24 -15.20 25.99
C LEU A 332 10.18 -16.70 26.20
N PRO A 333 10.33 -17.21 27.44
CA PRO A 333 10.23 -18.64 27.70
C PRO A 333 8.81 -19.15 27.47
N ALA A 334 8.68 -20.34 26.90
CA ALA A 334 7.42 -21.03 26.78
C ALA A 334 6.91 -21.43 28.20
N LEU A 335 5.60 -21.33 28.45
CA LEU A 335 5.00 -21.78 29.68
C LEU A 335 4.92 -23.32 29.74
N GLN A 336 4.64 -23.95 28.60
CA GLN A 336 4.65 -25.42 28.41
C GLN A 336 5.02 -25.72 26.95
N GLY A 337 5.45 -26.98 26.71
CA GLY A 337 5.81 -27.44 25.37
C GLY A 337 7.19 -27.02 24.92
N ASP A 338 7.52 -27.35 23.66
CA ASP A 338 8.85 -27.18 23.10
C ASP A 338 8.80 -26.44 21.75
N VAL A 339 9.81 -25.57 21.53
CA VAL A 339 10.11 -24.96 20.23
C VAL A 339 11.44 -25.52 19.74
N LYS A 340 11.43 -26.20 18.59
CA LYS A 340 12.64 -26.80 18.00
C LYS A 340 12.90 -26.23 16.60
N TRP A 341 14.02 -25.54 16.47
CA TRP A 341 14.55 -25.08 15.18
C TRP A 341 15.31 -26.19 14.46
N GLY A 342 15.26 -26.17 13.13
CA GLY A 342 16.01 -27.09 12.30
C GLY A 342 17.53 -26.90 12.47
N PHE A 343 18.32 -27.90 12.05
CA PHE A 343 19.76 -27.84 12.14
C PHE A 343 20.35 -26.70 11.30
N GLY A 344 21.28 -25.93 11.88
CA GLY A 344 21.98 -24.83 11.19
C GLY A 344 21.07 -23.62 10.86
N CYS A 345 19.98 -23.42 11.59
CA CYS A 345 19.18 -22.20 11.50
C CYS A 345 19.91 -21.04 12.16
N GLU A 346 20.17 -20.00 11.39
CA GLU A 346 20.71 -18.72 11.85
C GLU A 346 19.56 -17.69 11.80
N ILE A 347 19.08 -17.25 12.97
CA ILE A 347 17.86 -16.46 13.09
C ILE A 347 18.21 -14.98 13.22
N GLY A 348 17.71 -14.17 12.31
CA GLY A 348 17.71 -12.73 12.40
C GLY A 348 16.36 -12.22 12.87
N THR A 349 16.35 -11.35 13.88
CA THR A 349 15.11 -10.84 14.47
C THR A 349 15.01 -9.33 14.29
N TYR A 350 13.83 -8.88 13.90
CA TYR A 350 13.42 -7.48 13.90
C TYR A 350 12.22 -7.35 14.84
N ALA A 351 12.47 -6.86 16.06
CA ALA A 351 11.44 -6.66 17.07
C ALA A 351 10.97 -5.19 17.10
N GLN A 352 9.78 -4.96 17.61
CA GLN A 352 9.12 -3.65 17.65
C GLN A 352 9.95 -2.53 18.33
N HIS A 353 10.92 -2.86 19.17
CA HIS A 353 11.82 -1.92 19.85
C HIS A 353 13.31 -2.23 19.64
N VAL A 354 13.66 -2.89 18.54
CA VAL A 354 15.04 -3.31 18.25
C VAL A 354 16.04 -2.14 18.21
N TYR A 355 15.55 -0.96 17.87
CA TYR A 355 16.38 0.27 17.80
C TYR A 355 16.85 0.81 19.17
N SER A 356 16.32 0.32 20.29
CA SER A 356 16.79 0.70 21.63
C SER A 356 18.15 0.11 22.00
N SER A 357 18.58 -0.95 21.30
CA SER A 357 19.86 -1.65 21.52
C SER A 357 21.00 -1.22 20.59
N LEU A 358 20.77 -0.20 19.74
CA LEU A 358 21.79 0.28 18.80
C LEU A 358 23.00 0.93 19.51
N PRO A 359 24.23 0.70 19.04
CA PRO A 359 25.44 1.24 19.65
C PRO A 359 25.56 2.75 19.45
N GLU A 360 25.66 3.50 20.54
CA GLU A 360 25.68 4.97 20.52
C GLU A 360 26.94 5.60 19.88
N ARG A 361 28.05 4.86 19.82
CA ARG A 361 29.35 5.42 19.40
C ARG A 361 29.63 5.30 17.91
N LYS A 362 28.91 4.43 17.20
CA LYS A 362 29.14 4.14 15.77
C LYS A 362 28.36 5.09 14.86
N THR A 363 28.88 5.28 13.65
CA THR A 363 28.14 5.86 12.53
C THR A 363 27.27 4.79 11.88
N VAL A 364 26.34 5.19 11.01
CA VAL A 364 25.51 4.29 10.21
C VAL A 364 26.39 3.30 9.42
N LEU A 365 27.42 3.80 8.73
CA LEU A 365 28.29 2.95 7.91
C LEU A 365 29.09 1.95 8.76
N GLU A 366 29.74 2.41 9.83
CA GLU A 366 30.50 1.56 10.74
C GLU A 366 29.65 0.46 11.38
N TYR A 367 28.38 0.73 11.64
CA TYR A 367 27.46 -0.27 12.16
C TYR A 367 27.09 -1.30 11.10
N LEU A 368 26.76 -0.87 9.88
CA LEU A 368 26.44 -1.77 8.78
C LEU A 368 27.64 -2.66 8.36
N GLU A 369 28.85 -2.09 8.37
CA GLU A 369 30.09 -2.86 8.12
C GLU A 369 30.34 -3.93 9.20
N TYR A 370 30.00 -3.63 10.44
CA TYR A 370 30.14 -4.56 11.56
C TYR A 370 29.15 -5.73 11.48
N GLU A 371 27.89 -5.46 11.10
CA GLU A 371 26.82 -6.48 11.00
C GLU A 371 26.89 -7.29 9.69
N ALA A 372 27.56 -6.76 8.66
CA ALA A 372 27.65 -7.40 7.38
C ALA A 372 28.48 -8.70 7.43
N ILE A 373 28.12 -9.67 6.58
CA ILE A 373 28.89 -10.91 6.40
C ILE A 373 30.35 -10.56 6.07
N PRO A 374 31.35 -11.16 6.75
CA PRO A 374 32.75 -10.93 6.45
C PRO A 374 33.06 -11.14 4.96
N GLY A 375 33.71 -10.14 4.34
CA GLY A 375 34.01 -10.13 2.91
C GLY A 375 32.95 -9.50 2.02
N THR A 376 31.86 -8.96 2.57
CA THR A 376 30.88 -8.17 1.82
C THR A 376 31.54 -6.91 1.24
N LYS A 377 31.33 -6.66 -0.06
CA LYS A 377 31.89 -5.48 -0.74
C LYS A 377 31.26 -4.20 -0.18
N ASN A 378 32.08 -3.15 0.06
CA ASN A 378 31.60 -1.85 0.55
C ASN A 378 30.49 -1.28 -0.34
N GLN A 379 30.52 -1.52 -1.66
CA GLN A 379 29.46 -1.08 -2.56
C GLN A 379 28.11 -1.73 -2.22
N THR A 380 28.08 -3.02 -1.88
CA THR A 380 26.84 -3.71 -1.47
C THR A 380 26.27 -3.13 -0.17
N ILE A 381 27.15 -2.79 0.79
CA ILE A 381 26.75 -2.15 2.04
C ILE A 381 26.14 -0.77 1.75
N LEU A 382 26.77 0.02 0.88
CA LEU A 382 26.28 1.33 0.48
C LEU A 382 24.97 1.25 -0.34
N ASP A 383 24.81 0.22 -1.17
CA ASP A 383 23.59 -0.02 -1.93
C ASP A 383 22.41 -0.32 -1.00
N VAL A 384 22.60 -1.19 0.00
CA VAL A 384 21.59 -1.48 1.03
C VAL A 384 21.30 -0.26 1.89
N ALA A 385 22.34 0.49 2.30
CA ALA A 385 22.17 1.74 3.03
C ALA A 385 21.37 2.75 2.21
N GLY A 386 21.69 2.92 0.93
CA GLY A 386 21.00 3.79 -0.01
C GLY A 386 19.54 3.39 -0.23
N ALA A 387 19.25 2.09 -0.28
CA ALA A 387 17.92 1.54 -0.35
C ALA A 387 17.07 1.86 0.89
N MET A 388 17.71 1.94 2.06
CA MET A 388 17.09 2.37 3.32
C MET A 388 17.22 3.89 3.55
N LEU A 389 17.38 4.66 2.46
CA LEU A 389 17.45 6.14 2.44
C LEU A 389 18.66 6.76 3.16
N PHE A 390 19.70 5.99 3.46
CA PHE A 390 20.98 6.53 3.94
C PHE A 390 21.91 6.84 2.77
N ARG A 391 21.88 8.08 2.25
CA ARG A 391 22.65 8.51 1.07
C ARG A 391 23.64 9.62 1.39
N GLY A 392 24.73 9.68 0.67
CA GLY A 392 25.72 10.74 0.74
C GLY A 392 26.25 10.95 2.17
N SER A 393 26.00 12.11 2.76
CA SER A 393 26.42 12.43 4.14
C SER A 393 25.64 11.67 5.22
N ALA A 394 24.46 11.15 4.92
CA ALA A 394 23.61 10.47 5.90
C ALA A 394 24.25 9.17 6.43
N VAL A 395 25.05 8.45 5.63
CA VAL A 395 25.78 7.25 6.08
C VAL A 395 26.85 7.56 7.14
N LYS A 396 27.29 8.83 7.24
CA LYS A 396 28.30 9.29 8.22
C LYS A 396 27.65 9.84 9.50
N LYS A 397 26.32 9.95 9.57
CA LYS A 397 25.63 10.36 10.79
C LYS A 397 25.90 9.36 11.92
N LYS A 398 26.05 9.87 13.13
CA LYS A 398 26.10 9.04 14.34
C LYS A 398 24.72 8.50 14.68
N ILE A 399 24.63 7.28 15.16
CA ILE A 399 23.36 6.61 15.51
C ILE A 399 22.48 7.41 16.49
N PRO A 400 23.00 8.07 17.56
CA PRO A 400 22.16 8.83 18.47
C PRO A 400 21.42 10.02 17.85
N VAL A 401 21.93 10.56 16.73
CA VAL A 401 21.33 11.71 16.02
C VAL A 401 20.17 11.29 15.11
N LEU A 402 20.01 9.98 14.88
CA LEU A 402 18.97 9.44 14.02
C LEU A 402 17.59 9.52 14.70
N SER A 403 16.58 9.86 13.91
CA SER A 403 15.16 9.74 14.31
C SER A 403 14.78 8.28 14.56
N GLY A 404 13.64 8.03 15.23
CA GLY A 404 13.13 6.67 15.45
C GLY A 404 12.97 5.88 14.15
N GLY A 405 12.40 6.48 13.12
CA GLY A 405 12.26 5.86 11.81
C GLY A 405 13.60 5.62 11.10
N GLU A 406 14.58 6.53 11.22
CA GLU A 406 15.94 6.29 10.69
C GLU A 406 16.62 5.12 11.41
N ARG A 407 16.46 4.99 12.74
CA ARG A 407 16.98 3.85 13.51
C ARG A 407 16.31 2.54 13.09
N ALA A 408 15.00 2.53 12.88
CA ALA A 408 14.28 1.36 12.39
C ALA A 408 14.80 0.90 11.02
N ARG A 409 15.00 1.83 10.07
CA ARG A 409 15.59 1.54 8.76
C ARG A 409 17.03 1.02 8.87
N LEU A 410 17.82 1.55 9.80
CA LEU A 410 19.19 1.08 10.04
C LEU A 410 19.21 -0.37 10.54
N CYS A 411 18.34 -0.73 11.48
CA CYS A 411 18.21 -2.11 11.94
C CYS A 411 17.81 -3.07 10.82
N MET A 412 16.89 -2.64 9.95
CA MET A 412 16.48 -3.44 8.80
C MET A 412 17.63 -3.62 7.81
N ALA A 413 18.40 -2.56 7.53
CA ALA A 413 19.59 -2.63 6.66
C ALA A 413 20.63 -3.62 7.22
N ALA A 414 20.90 -3.56 8.52
CA ALA A 414 21.82 -4.47 9.19
C ALA A 414 21.35 -5.94 9.10
N LEU A 415 20.06 -6.19 9.31
CA LEU A 415 19.47 -7.51 9.20
C LEU A 415 19.62 -8.10 7.78
N LEU A 416 19.42 -7.28 6.76
CA LEU A 416 19.55 -7.68 5.35
C LEU A 416 21.02 -7.90 4.92
N LEU A 417 21.99 -7.39 5.67
CA LEU A 417 23.43 -7.62 5.45
C LEU A 417 23.96 -8.79 6.27
N SER A 418 23.20 -9.28 7.26
CA SER A 418 23.63 -10.34 8.16
C SER A 418 23.49 -11.75 7.55
N LYS A 419 24.19 -12.72 8.15
CA LYS A 419 24.18 -14.12 7.72
C LYS A 419 22.99 -14.88 8.32
N CYS A 420 21.78 -14.45 8.04
CA CYS A 420 20.59 -15.12 8.53
C CYS A 420 19.93 -15.94 7.42
N ASN A 421 19.47 -17.14 7.74
CA ASN A 421 18.66 -17.96 6.85
C ASN A 421 17.19 -18.07 7.30
N ILE A 422 16.90 -17.47 8.46
CA ILE A 422 15.56 -17.28 8.98
C ILE A 422 15.41 -15.82 9.43
N LEU A 423 14.39 -15.15 8.95
CA LEU A 423 14.02 -13.79 9.35
C LEU A 423 12.71 -13.83 10.15
N VAL A 424 12.74 -13.28 11.36
CA VAL A 424 11.55 -13.11 12.21
C VAL A 424 11.30 -11.63 12.40
N LEU A 425 10.21 -11.14 11.79
CA LEU A 425 9.93 -9.71 11.65
C LEU A 425 8.61 -9.35 12.35
N ASP A 426 8.68 -8.50 13.37
CA ASP A 426 7.49 -7.99 14.05
C ASP A 426 7.18 -6.57 13.57
N GLU A 427 6.12 -6.43 12.74
CA GLU A 427 5.68 -5.17 12.11
C GLU A 427 6.79 -4.43 11.35
N PRO A 428 7.45 -5.06 10.36
CA PRO A 428 8.62 -4.48 9.69
C PRO A 428 8.31 -3.24 8.84
N GLY A 429 7.06 -3.03 8.45
CA GLY A 429 6.60 -1.87 7.68
C GLY A 429 6.39 -0.60 8.52
N ASN A 430 6.28 -0.72 9.84
CA ASN A 430 6.05 0.42 10.71
C ASN A 430 7.20 1.43 10.61
N HIS A 431 6.87 2.70 10.49
CA HIS A 431 7.82 3.82 10.33
C HIS A 431 8.58 3.85 8.98
N LEU A 432 8.25 2.97 8.03
CA LEU A 432 8.75 3.02 6.66
C LEU A 432 7.76 3.78 5.76
N ASP A 433 8.27 4.45 4.74
CA ASP A 433 7.43 5.00 3.69
C ASP A 433 7.05 3.92 2.65
N VAL A 434 6.04 4.21 1.84
CA VAL A 434 5.49 3.26 0.86
C VAL A 434 6.59 2.70 -0.06
N GLU A 435 7.52 3.55 -0.53
CA GLU A 435 8.61 3.12 -1.42
C GLU A 435 9.56 2.14 -0.73
N THR A 436 9.88 2.38 0.55
CA THR A 436 10.76 1.49 1.33
C THR A 436 10.05 0.17 1.68
N VAL A 437 8.74 0.21 1.99
CA VAL A 437 7.92 -1.00 2.22
C VAL A 437 7.88 -1.85 0.96
N GLU A 438 7.70 -1.25 -0.22
CA GLU A 438 7.71 -1.93 -1.51
C GLU A 438 9.07 -2.58 -1.80
N ALA A 439 10.16 -1.86 -1.54
CA ALA A 439 11.51 -2.39 -1.71
C ALA A 439 11.79 -3.57 -0.77
N LEU A 440 11.32 -3.47 0.49
CA LEU A 440 11.40 -4.55 1.46
C LEU A 440 10.58 -5.77 1.01
N ALA A 441 9.35 -5.57 0.55
CA ALA A 441 8.51 -6.65 0.04
C ALA A 441 9.20 -7.41 -1.10
N ASN A 442 9.78 -6.69 -2.08
CA ASN A 442 10.52 -7.30 -3.18
C ASN A 442 11.72 -8.12 -2.67
N ALA A 443 12.49 -7.56 -1.73
CA ALA A 443 13.62 -8.28 -1.13
C ALA A 443 13.20 -9.57 -0.43
N LEU A 444 12.09 -9.54 0.32
CA LEU A 444 11.58 -10.73 1.01
C LEU A 444 10.98 -11.78 0.06
N ILE A 445 10.44 -11.35 -1.09
CA ILE A 445 9.98 -12.27 -2.16
C ILE A 445 11.17 -12.99 -2.81
N GLU A 446 12.27 -12.28 -3.07
CA GLU A 446 13.49 -12.83 -3.64
C GLU A 446 14.30 -13.68 -2.65
N TYR A 447 14.09 -13.47 -1.36
CA TYR A 447 14.80 -14.19 -0.30
C TYR A 447 14.50 -15.68 -0.31
N LYS A 448 15.55 -16.52 -0.38
CA LYS A 448 15.45 -17.98 -0.44
C LYS A 448 15.36 -18.65 0.93
N GLY A 449 15.56 -17.90 2.01
CA GLY A 449 15.39 -18.36 3.39
C GLY A 449 13.93 -18.34 3.84
N THR A 450 13.72 -18.60 5.12
CA THR A 450 12.39 -18.61 5.74
C THR A 450 12.10 -17.23 6.35
N VAL A 451 10.90 -16.73 6.16
CA VAL A 451 10.43 -15.48 6.77
C VAL A 451 9.21 -15.78 7.63
N ILE A 452 9.22 -15.34 8.89
CA ILE A 452 8.08 -15.38 9.79
C ILE A 452 7.80 -13.94 10.19
N PHE A 453 6.60 -13.43 9.93
CA PHE A 453 6.36 -12.01 10.14
C PHE A 453 4.93 -11.70 10.56
N THR A 454 4.77 -10.56 11.26
CA THR A 454 3.48 -9.90 11.46
C THR A 454 3.45 -8.63 10.61
N SER A 455 2.28 -8.24 10.15
CA SER A 455 2.05 -6.92 9.57
C SER A 455 0.56 -6.56 9.61
N HIS A 456 0.28 -5.28 9.71
CA HIS A 456 -1.06 -4.72 9.54
C HIS A 456 -1.29 -4.16 8.13
N ASP A 457 -0.24 -4.06 7.31
CA ASP A 457 -0.32 -3.63 5.92
C ASP A 457 -0.81 -4.77 5.02
N ARG A 458 -2.02 -4.62 4.49
CA ARG A 458 -2.68 -5.63 3.64
C ARG A 458 -1.97 -5.84 2.31
N HIS A 459 -1.45 -4.77 1.71
CA HIS A 459 -0.73 -4.86 0.46
C HIS A 459 0.58 -5.65 0.64
N PHE A 460 1.32 -5.35 1.70
CA PHE A 460 2.52 -6.09 2.07
C PHE A 460 2.22 -7.57 2.33
N MET A 461 1.17 -7.86 3.14
CA MET A 461 0.72 -9.22 3.44
C MET A 461 0.39 -10.02 2.18
N LYS A 462 -0.44 -9.45 1.30
CA LYS A 462 -0.85 -10.07 0.03
C LYS A 462 0.34 -10.40 -0.87
N ARG A 463 1.35 -9.54 -0.91
CA ARG A 463 2.53 -9.73 -1.77
C ARG A 463 3.54 -10.72 -1.20
N VAL A 464 3.78 -10.67 0.10
CA VAL A 464 4.89 -11.41 0.73
C VAL A 464 4.46 -12.77 1.24
N ALA A 465 3.27 -12.90 1.85
CA ALA A 465 2.83 -14.13 2.50
C ALA A 465 2.65 -15.29 1.52
N SER A 466 3.24 -16.44 1.84
CA SER A 466 3.01 -17.71 1.15
C SER A 466 2.23 -18.71 2.02
N SER A 467 2.15 -18.47 3.33
CA SER A 467 1.36 -19.23 4.29
C SER A 467 0.87 -18.31 5.42
N ILE A 468 -0.25 -18.65 6.03
CA ILE A 468 -0.90 -17.85 7.05
C ILE A 468 -1.05 -18.66 8.32
N ILE A 469 -0.67 -18.08 9.45
CA ILE A 469 -0.83 -18.62 10.78
C ILE A 469 -1.80 -17.70 11.52
N GLU A 470 -3.00 -18.20 11.81
CA GLU A 470 -4.01 -17.45 12.53
C GLU A 470 -3.87 -17.65 14.02
N VAL A 471 -3.86 -16.55 14.77
CA VAL A 471 -3.91 -16.51 16.24
C VAL A 471 -5.26 -15.93 16.64
N LYS A 472 -6.15 -16.78 17.13
CA LYS A 472 -7.53 -16.41 17.47
C LYS A 472 -8.03 -17.17 18.69
N ASP A 473 -8.62 -16.47 19.66
CA ASP A 473 -9.31 -17.03 20.83
C ASP A 473 -8.49 -18.09 21.60
N GLY A 474 -7.20 -17.80 21.81
CA GLY A 474 -6.28 -18.68 22.55
C GLY A 474 -5.81 -19.91 21.78
N THR A 475 -6.06 -19.96 20.47
CA THR A 475 -5.59 -21.02 19.56
C THR A 475 -4.67 -20.45 18.50
N VAL A 476 -3.77 -21.29 17.97
CA VAL A 476 -2.89 -20.96 16.85
C VAL A 476 -3.00 -22.06 15.81
N VAL A 477 -3.43 -21.71 14.60
CA VAL A 477 -3.67 -22.69 13.53
C VAL A 477 -3.01 -22.23 12.23
N ASN A 478 -2.53 -23.21 11.47
CA ASN A 478 -2.08 -22.95 10.10
C ASN A 478 -3.33 -22.85 9.19
N TYR A 479 -3.63 -21.65 8.68
CA TYR A 479 -4.78 -21.41 7.83
C TYR A 479 -4.58 -22.03 6.44
N ARG A 480 -5.57 -22.80 5.99
CA ARG A 480 -5.53 -23.48 4.69
C ARG A 480 -6.09 -22.54 3.63
N GLY A 481 -5.27 -21.66 3.10
CA GLY A 481 -5.64 -20.70 2.05
C GLY A 481 -4.58 -19.62 1.90
N ASP A 482 -4.75 -18.79 0.89
CA ASP A 482 -3.96 -17.58 0.68
C ASP A 482 -4.52 -16.39 1.48
N TYR A 483 -3.83 -15.26 1.43
CA TYR A 483 -4.24 -14.07 2.17
C TYR A 483 -5.58 -13.50 1.67
N ASP A 484 -5.87 -13.60 0.38
CA ASP A 484 -7.15 -13.13 -0.18
C ASP A 484 -8.33 -13.96 0.34
N SER A 485 -8.16 -15.27 0.47
CA SER A 485 -9.15 -16.17 1.07
C SER A 485 -9.38 -15.86 2.56
N TYR A 486 -8.31 -15.55 3.29
CA TYR A 486 -8.39 -15.13 4.69
C TYR A 486 -9.15 -13.80 4.83
N LEU A 487 -8.79 -12.80 4.01
CA LEU A 487 -9.46 -11.50 3.96
C LEU A 487 -10.96 -11.65 3.67
N TYR A 488 -11.32 -12.48 2.69
CA TYR A 488 -12.72 -12.77 2.36
C TYR A 488 -13.48 -13.39 3.54
N MET A 489 -12.85 -14.31 4.26
CA MET A 489 -13.47 -14.93 5.45
C MET A 489 -13.74 -13.89 6.55
N VAL A 490 -12.75 -13.03 6.85
CA VAL A 490 -12.90 -11.96 7.86
C VAL A 490 -14.00 -10.96 7.46
N ASN A 491 -14.03 -10.53 6.19
CA ASN A 491 -15.11 -9.66 5.68
C ASN A 491 -16.47 -10.30 5.87
N LYS A 492 -16.63 -11.58 5.50
CA LYS A 492 -17.89 -12.31 5.64
C LYS A 492 -18.34 -12.46 7.10
N GLU A 493 -17.40 -12.64 8.03
CA GLU A 493 -17.72 -12.64 9.48
C GLU A 493 -18.29 -11.28 9.90
N ILE A 494 -17.71 -10.17 9.45
CA ILE A 494 -18.16 -8.81 9.75
C ILE A 494 -19.55 -8.56 9.15
N ASP A 495 -19.74 -8.87 7.87
CA ASP A 495 -21.02 -8.71 7.16
C ASP A 495 -22.14 -9.50 7.83
N ASN A 496 -21.88 -10.72 8.29
CA ASN A 496 -22.87 -11.54 9.01
C ASN A 496 -23.29 -10.87 10.34
N VAL A 497 -22.34 -10.29 11.08
CA VAL A 497 -22.64 -9.56 12.33
C VAL A 497 -23.46 -8.31 12.03
N GLU A 498 -23.21 -7.61 10.92
CA GLU A 498 -24.02 -6.45 10.51
C GLU A 498 -25.43 -6.84 10.08
N ILE A 499 -25.59 -7.95 9.35
CA ILE A 499 -26.90 -8.47 8.93
C ILE A 499 -27.73 -8.86 10.17
N GLU A 500 -27.11 -9.53 11.16
CA GLU A 500 -27.79 -9.87 12.41
C GLU A 500 -28.23 -8.61 13.18
N ARG A 501 -27.45 -7.51 13.10
CA ARG A 501 -27.81 -6.21 13.71
C ARG A 501 -28.96 -5.52 13.00
N LYS A 502 -28.95 -5.50 11.65
CA LYS A 502 -30.02 -4.87 10.83
C LYS A 502 -31.29 -5.74 10.78
N GLY A 503 -31.17 -7.06 11.04
CA GLY A 503 -32.24 -8.05 11.00
C GLY A 503 -32.89 -8.39 12.33
N GLY A 504 -32.79 -7.56 13.37
CA GLY A 504 -33.38 -7.77 14.68
C GLY A 504 -34.91 -7.83 14.66
N SER A 505 -35.48 -8.80 14.02
CA SER A 505 -36.77 -9.48 14.23
C SER A 505 -37.07 -10.37 13.02
N SER A 506 -36.71 -11.64 13.06
CA SER A 506 -37.52 -12.75 12.53
C SER A 506 -36.76 -14.06 12.45
N LYS A 507 -37.30 -15.02 13.18
CA LYS A 507 -37.31 -16.49 12.93
C LYS A 507 -35.98 -17.24 12.92
N ALA A 508 -35.85 -18.03 13.99
CA ALA A 508 -35.02 -19.23 14.04
C ALA A 508 -35.14 -20.02 12.72
N ILE A 509 -34.05 -20.13 12.00
CA ILE A 509 -33.90 -21.11 10.93
C ILE A 509 -33.23 -22.33 11.54
N GLU A 510 -34.02 -23.42 11.56
CA GLU A 510 -33.64 -24.77 11.97
C GLU A 510 -32.32 -25.21 11.32
N LYS A 511 -31.47 -25.81 12.15
CA LYS A 511 -30.30 -26.57 11.71
C LYS A 511 -30.75 -27.72 10.80
N PRO A 512 -30.24 -27.91 9.61
CA PRO A 512 -30.46 -29.14 8.88
C PRO A 512 -29.61 -30.24 9.50
N ASN A 513 -30.29 -31.18 10.12
CA ASN A 513 -29.78 -32.49 10.55
C ASN A 513 -29.28 -33.25 9.32
N ALA A 514 -28.01 -33.45 9.14
CA ALA A 514 -27.45 -34.36 8.18
C ALA A 514 -27.59 -35.79 8.67
N LYS A 515 -28.50 -36.52 8.07
CA LYS A 515 -28.48 -38.02 8.03
C LYS A 515 -27.88 -38.45 6.69
N PRO A 516 -27.07 -39.51 6.68
CA PRO A 516 -26.41 -39.96 5.45
C PRO A 516 -27.36 -40.86 4.66
N THR A 517 -27.63 -40.50 3.41
CA THR A 517 -28.32 -41.42 2.46
C THR A 517 -27.48 -41.62 1.22
N ALA A 518 -27.10 -42.87 1.05
CA ALA A 518 -26.97 -43.73 -0.13
C ALA A 518 -26.65 -43.09 -1.51
N LYS A 519 -25.57 -43.62 -2.04
CA LYS A 519 -25.20 -43.83 -3.43
C LYS A 519 -26.32 -43.60 -4.46
N GLN A 520 -26.15 -42.61 -5.31
CA GLN A 520 -26.80 -42.58 -6.62
C GLN A 520 -25.79 -42.76 -7.74
N LYS A 521 -26.17 -43.71 -8.61
CA LYS A 521 -25.42 -44.21 -9.76
C LYS A 521 -25.39 -43.15 -10.89
N THR A 522 -24.25 -43.04 -11.52
CA THR A 522 -24.03 -42.35 -12.78
C THR A 522 -24.84 -43.03 -13.92
N PRO A 523 -25.47 -42.28 -14.84
CA PRO A 523 -26.01 -42.83 -16.08
C PRO A 523 -24.91 -42.98 -17.14
N PRO A 524 -25.01 -44.02 -17.98
CA PRO A 524 -24.00 -44.33 -18.99
C PRO A 524 -24.16 -43.47 -20.27
N PRO A 525 -23.08 -43.38 -21.10
CA PRO A 525 -23.10 -42.60 -22.34
C PRO A 525 -23.93 -43.29 -23.44
N PRO A 526 -24.50 -42.54 -24.40
CA PRO A 526 -25.29 -43.11 -25.46
C PRO A 526 -24.43 -43.82 -26.52
N LYS A 527 -24.88 -44.99 -26.88
CA LYS A 527 -24.27 -45.87 -27.87
C LYS A 527 -24.46 -45.36 -29.31
N ASP A 528 -23.39 -45.46 -30.05
CA ASP A 528 -23.20 -45.50 -31.47
C ASP A 528 -24.29 -46.33 -32.20
N ARG A 529 -24.81 -45.83 -33.31
CA ARG A 529 -25.39 -46.65 -34.39
C ARG A 529 -24.77 -46.22 -35.70
N GLY A 530 -23.91 -47.08 -36.20
CA GLY A 530 -23.38 -47.04 -37.54
C GLY A 530 -24.39 -47.43 -38.63
N HIS A 531 -24.06 -47.09 -39.82
CA HIS A 531 -23.95 -47.92 -41.01
C HIS A 531 -23.77 -47.06 -42.26
N THR A 532 -22.65 -47.32 -42.88
CA THR A 532 -22.43 -47.73 -44.32
C THR A 532 -22.80 -46.68 -45.36
N SER A 533 -21.95 -46.34 -46.33
CA SER A 533 -21.19 -47.12 -47.27
C SER A 533 -20.29 -46.23 -48.18
N LEU A 534 -19.16 -46.75 -48.52
CA LEU A 534 -18.33 -46.62 -49.73
C LEU A 534 -18.85 -45.74 -50.89
N ALA A 535 -18.02 -44.74 -51.28
CA ALA A 535 -17.61 -44.51 -52.67
C ALA A 535 -16.45 -43.50 -52.77
N THR A 536 -15.33 -43.95 -53.30
CA THR A 536 -14.21 -43.18 -53.87
C THR A 536 -14.38 -43.09 -55.39
N PRO A 537 -13.54 -42.32 -56.12
CA PRO A 537 -13.07 -40.94 -55.99
C PRO A 537 -13.31 -40.11 -57.27
N SER A 538 -13.28 -38.80 -57.20
CA SER A 538 -12.93 -38.02 -58.43
C SER A 538 -12.25 -36.69 -58.09
N LYS A 539 -11.14 -36.50 -58.78
CA LYS A 539 -10.29 -35.31 -58.83
C LYS A 539 -11.04 -34.06 -59.27
N LYS A 540 -10.78 -32.96 -58.62
CA LYS A 540 -10.65 -31.54 -59.07
C LYS A 540 -10.52 -30.72 -57.81
N GLY A 541 -9.47 -29.92 -57.52
CA GLY A 541 -8.78 -28.99 -58.37
C GLY A 541 -8.88 -27.63 -57.72
N ASN A 542 -7.78 -27.14 -57.11
CA ASN A 542 -7.45 -25.75 -56.84
C ASN A 542 -8.60 -24.75 -56.63
N HIS A 543 -9.03 -24.54 -55.39
CA HIS A 543 -9.69 -23.29 -54.98
C HIS A 543 -9.43 -22.88 -53.52
N ALA A 544 -8.64 -23.62 -52.73
CA ALA A 544 -8.36 -23.29 -51.33
C ALA A 544 -7.27 -22.25 -51.12
N SER A 545 -6.50 -21.90 -52.18
CA SER A 545 -5.35 -21.00 -52.08
C SER A 545 -5.66 -19.51 -52.34
N ARG A 546 -6.88 -19.15 -52.77
CA ARG A 546 -7.25 -17.75 -53.01
C ARG A 546 -7.98 -17.11 -51.83
N ASN A 547 -8.72 -17.84 -51.03
CA ASN A 547 -9.43 -17.27 -49.87
C ASN A 547 -8.47 -16.91 -48.73
N ASN A 548 -7.45 -17.74 -48.46
CA ASN A 548 -6.49 -17.44 -47.38
C ASN A 548 -5.64 -16.16 -47.62
N VAL A 549 -5.38 -15.80 -48.88
CA VAL A 549 -4.59 -14.60 -49.21
C VAL A 549 -5.45 -13.32 -49.17
N GLU A 550 -6.75 -13.40 -49.40
CA GLU A 550 -7.68 -12.29 -49.23
C GLU A 550 -8.00 -12.05 -47.75
N ASP A 551 -8.14 -13.12 -46.95
CA ASP A 551 -8.35 -13.02 -45.51
C ASP A 551 -7.11 -12.45 -44.79
N ASP A 552 -5.90 -12.87 -45.12
CA ASP A 552 -4.64 -12.32 -44.56
C ASP A 552 -4.45 -10.82 -44.90
N ARG A 553 -4.83 -10.39 -46.11
CA ARG A 553 -4.77 -8.97 -46.48
C ARG A 553 -5.80 -8.11 -45.74
N THR A 554 -6.98 -8.66 -45.44
CA THR A 554 -8.03 -7.95 -44.71
C THR A 554 -7.66 -7.82 -43.23
N VAL A 555 -7.11 -8.86 -42.61
CA VAL A 555 -6.62 -8.83 -41.23
C VAL A 555 -5.46 -7.85 -41.07
N LYS A 556 -4.47 -7.88 -41.95
CA LYS A 556 -3.34 -6.90 -41.95
C LYS A 556 -3.80 -5.45 -42.09
N ARG A 557 -4.87 -5.21 -42.87
CA ARG A 557 -5.43 -3.87 -43.05
C ARG A 557 -6.21 -3.41 -41.81
N GLU A 558 -6.91 -4.33 -41.14
CA GLU A 558 -7.64 -4.07 -39.91
C GLU A 558 -6.69 -3.79 -38.74
N VAL A 559 -5.61 -4.56 -38.59
CA VAL A 559 -4.52 -4.32 -37.64
C VAL A 559 -3.92 -2.92 -37.84
N GLY A 560 -3.57 -2.54 -39.06
CA GLY A 560 -3.01 -1.21 -39.33
C GLY A 560 -4.01 -0.05 -39.12
N GLN A 561 -5.33 -0.29 -39.16
CA GLN A 561 -6.34 0.70 -38.79
C GLN A 561 -6.46 0.81 -37.25
N LEU A 562 -6.44 -0.32 -36.55
CA LEU A 562 -6.47 -0.36 -35.09
C LEU A 562 -5.24 0.30 -34.48
N GLU A 563 -4.05 0.08 -35.00
CA GLU A 563 -2.82 0.76 -34.58
C GLU A 563 -2.92 2.28 -34.67
N LYS A 564 -3.51 2.80 -35.75
CA LYS A 564 -3.77 4.24 -35.89
C LYS A 564 -4.81 4.74 -34.89
N THR A 565 -5.81 3.93 -34.57
CA THR A 565 -6.85 4.27 -33.61
C THR A 565 -6.29 4.27 -32.18
N ILE A 566 -5.51 3.27 -31.83
CA ILE A 566 -4.77 3.17 -30.56
C ILE A 566 -3.87 4.39 -30.37
N ALA A 567 -3.04 4.70 -31.37
CA ALA A 567 -2.16 5.88 -31.30
C ALA A 567 -2.93 7.21 -31.15
N LYS A 568 -4.12 7.32 -31.74
CA LYS A 568 -4.98 8.50 -31.60
C LYS A 568 -5.60 8.60 -30.20
N LEU A 569 -6.10 7.47 -29.67
CA LEU A 569 -6.69 7.39 -28.33
C LEU A 569 -5.62 7.66 -27.26
N ASP A 570 -4.41 7.14 -27.43
CA ASP A 570 -3.27 7.42 -26.55
C ASP A 570 -2.92 8.91 -26.54
N ALA A 571 -2.89 9.56 -27.71
CA ALA A 571 -2.64 11.00 -27.80
C ALA A 571 -3.77 11.81 -27.12
N GLN A 572 -5.03 11.38 -27.24
CA GLN A 572 -6.17 12.00 -26.56
C GLN A 572 -6.11 11.80 -25.03
N LYS A 573 -5.82 10.58 -24.56
CA LYS A 573 -5.61 10.24 -23.16
C LYS A 573 -4.55 11.15 -22.55
N LYS A 574 -3.44 11.35 -23.25
CA LYS A 574 -2.34 12.21 -22.80
C LYS A 574 -2.76 13.68 -22.71
N LEU A 575 -3.49 14.19 -23.71
CA LEU A 575 -3.98 15.56 -23.72
C LEU A 575 -4.97 15.82 -22.58
N LEU A 576 -5.88 14.88 -22.34
CA LEU A 576 -6.86 14.96 -21.25
C LEU A 576 -6.17 14.91 -19.87
N ASN A 577 -5.14 14.07 -19.71
CA ASN A 577 -4.32 14.04 -18.50
C ASN A 577 -3.60 15.38 -18.27
N ASP A 578 -2.99 15.96 -19.31
CA ASP A 578 -2.32 17.26 -19.20
C ASP A 578 -3.32 18.38 -18.82
N GLN A 579 -4.53 18.35 -19.37
CA GLN A 579 -5.60 19.30 -19.03
C GLN A 579 -6.13 19.09 -17.62
N LEU A 580 -6.24 17.82 -17.18
CA LEU A 580 -6.66 17.45 -15.85
C LEU A 580 -5.71 18.05 -14.80
N MET A 581 -4.41 17.96 -15.05
CA MET A 581 -3.38 18.49 -14.14
C MET A 581 -3.28 20.01 -14.11
N GLN A 582 -3.74 20.68 -15.15
CA GLN A 582 -3.83 22.15 -15.17
C GLN A 582 -5.13 22.69 -14.60
N SER A 583 -6.10 21.80 -14.32
CA SER A 583 -7.41 22.16 -13.81
C SER A 583 -7.36 22.38 -12.31
N THR A 584 -7.58 23.62 -11.88
CA THR A 584 -7.71 24.01 -10.45
C THR A 584 -9.17 23.94 -9.95
N GLU A 585 -10.14 23.76 -10.87
CA GLU A 585 -11.55 23.68 -10.53
C GLU A 585 -12.04 22.22 -10.45
N ALA A 586 -12.55 21.80 -9.28
CA ALA A 586 -13.00 20.43 -9.04
C ALA A 586 -14.10 19.97 -10.02
N ILE A 587 -15.02 20.85 -10.43
CA ILE A 587 -16.10 20.51 -11.39
C ILE A 587 -15.54 20.28 -12.79
N ALA A 588 -14.56 21.08 -13.22
CA ALA A 588 -13.90 20.92 -14.51
C ALA A 588 -13.06 19.63 -14.52
N ALA A 589 -12.35 19.37 -13.43
CA ALA A 589 -11.54 18.17 -13.24
C ALA A 589 -12.40 16.87 -13.25
N MET A 590 -13.60 16.87 -12.63
CA MET A 590 -14.51 15.72 -12.70
C MET A 590 -15.00 15.42 -14.12
N LYS A 591 -15.30 16.44 -14.92
CA LYS A 591 -15.70 16.25 -16.34
C LYS A 591 -14.56 15.69 -17.17
N LEU A 592 -13.35 16.23 -17.01
CA LEU A 592 -12.15 15.74 -17.70
C LEU A 592 -11.83 14.29 -17.30
N HIS A 593 -12.03 13.93 -16.05
CA HIS A 593 -11.86 12.53 -15.58
C HIS A 593 -12.89 11.58 -16.19
N GLU A 594 -14.16 12.02 -16.32
CA GLU A 594 -15.18 11.21 -16.98
C GLU A 594 -14.86 10.98 -18.47
N GLU A 595 -14.34 12.00 -19.16
CA GLU A 595 -13.86 11.88 -20.55
C GLU A 595 -12.61 10.98 -20.64
N LEU A 596 -11.69 11.10 -19.69
CA LEU A 596 -10.50 10.26 -19.59
C LEU A 596 -10.88 8.77 -19.41
N THR A 597 -11.85 8.49 -18.54
CA THR A 597 -12.33 7.13 -18.29
C THR A 597 -12.94 6.53 -19.56
N LYS A 598 -13.72 7.32 -20.34
CA LYS A 598 -14.28 6.88 -21.61
C LYS A 598 -13.18 6.55 -22.62
N VAL A 599 -12.19 7.44 -22.79
CA VAL A 599 -11.08 7.22 -23.72
C VAL A 599 -10.23 6.01 -23.29
N THR A 600 -10.06 5.77 -21.99
CA THR A 600 -9.30 4.61 -21.49
C THR A 600 -10.03 3.30 -21.79
N THR A 601 -11.35 3.23 -21.59
CA THR A 601 -12.14 2.03 -21.94
C THR A 601 -12.18 1.76 -23.45
N GLU A 602 -12.21 2.82 -24.28
CA GLU A 602 -12.11 2.68 -25.74
C GLU A 602 -10.72 2.17 -26.17
N LEU A 603 -9.66 2.63 -25.50
CA LEU A 603 -8.28 2.19 -25.73
C LEU A 603 -8.13 0.70 -25.39
N GLU A 604 -8.57 0.26 -24.20
CA GLU A 604 -8.51 -1.13 -23.77
C GLU A 604 -9.28 -2.07 -24.74
N THR A 605 -10.43 -1.63 -25.22
CA THR A 605 -11.20 -2.43 -26.21
C THR A 605 -10.49 -2.52 -27.56
N ALA A 606 -9.82 -1.45 -27.99
CA ALA A 606 -9.04 -1.44 -29.22
C ALA A 606 -7.78 -2.31 -29.11
N GLU A 607 -7.10 -2.29 -27.97
CA GLU A 607 -5.92 -3.12 -27.67
C GLU A 607 -6.28 -4.61 -27.60
N MET A 608 -7.38 -4.97 -26.92
CA MET A 608 -7.85 -6.37 -26.90
C MET A 608 -8.13 -6.87 -28.33
N ARG A 609 -8.81 -6.06 -29.13
CA ARG A 609 -9.12 -6.44 -30.52
C ARG A 609 -7.86 -6.56 -31.38
N TRP A 610 -6.89 -5.68 -31.17
CA TRP A 610 -5.60 -5.76 -31.84
C TRP A 610 -4.83 -7.04 -31.46
N SER A 611 -4.83 -7.43 -30.18
CA SER A 611 -4.21 -8.67 -29.70
C SER A 611 -4.85 -9.92 -30.31
N GLU A 612 -6.21 -9.96 -30.38
CA GLU A 612 -6.93 -11.06 -31.04
C GLU A 612 -6.57 -11.22 -32.51
N LEU A 613 -6.41 -10.10 -33.24
CA LEU A 613 -6.05 -10.12 -34.64
C LEU A 613 -4.58 -10.48 -34.87
N GLN A 614 -3.69 -10.12 -33.95
CA GLN A 614 -2.29 -10.56 -33.96
C GLN A 614 -2.16 -12.08 -33.75
N GLU A 615 -2.88 -12.64 -32.80
CA GLU A 615 -2.92 -14.10 -32.60
C GLU A 615 -3.47 -14.83 -33.84
N GLN A 616 -4.47 -14.24 -34.51
CA GLN A 616 -4.96 -14.77 -35.78
C GLN A 616 -3.92 -14.70 -36.90
N MET A 617 -3.12 -13.62 -36.96
CA MET A 617 -2.03 -13.50 -37.94
C MET A 617 -0.93 -14.53 -37.71
N GLU A 618 -0.53 -14.75 -36.45
CA GLU A 618 0.46 -15.77 -36.10
C GLU A 618 -0.03 -17.19 -36.46
N ALA A 619 -1.32 -17.46 -36.25
CA ALA A 619 -1.95 -18.74 -36.62
C ALA A 619 -2.08 -18.95 -38.16
N PHE A 620 -1.97 -17.88 -38.98
CA PHE A 620 -1.90 -17.98 -40.43
C PHE A 620 -0.46 -18.13 -40.96
N GLU A 621 0.58 -17.81 -40.16
CA GLU A 621 1.98 -17.96 -40.52
C GLU A 621 2.59 -19.31 -40.09
N GLU A 622 1.95 -20.05 -39.15
CA GLU A 622 2.23 -21.45 -38.83
C GLU A 622 1.46 -22.42 -39.81
#